data_46477314031336a8ac7823794f0260bd
#
_entry.id   46477314031336a8ac7823794f0260bd
#
_cell.length_a   1.000
_cell.length_b   1.000
_cell.length_c   1.000
_cell.angle_alpha   90.00
_cell.angle_beta   90.00
_cell.angle_gamma   90.00
#
_symmetry.space_group_name_H-M   'P 1'
#
loop_
_entity.id
_entity.type
_entity.pdbx_description
1 polymer ?
#
loop_
_entity_poly.entity_id
_entity_poly.type
_entity_poly.pdbx_seq_one_letter_code
_entity_poly.pdbx_strand_id
1 'polypeptide(L)'
;AREYLGNGVCAADLAGAEAIYPMSEFMELFGQAKKLGMPFTIHAGECGSVKNILDSVEAGALRIGHGIAMRGNSEVQKMIREKGIGVEMCPISNLQTKAVESESQYPLREFLDNGIKVTINTDNRTVSNTTMTKELQFIQEHYGITDEEIRLMMRNAVDTAFIH
;
A
#
# COMPACT_ATOMS: atom_id res chain seq x y z
N ALA A 1 12.75 6.12 17.56
CA ALA A 1 11.39 6.37 17.04
C ALA A 1 10.34 6.19 18.15
N ARG A 2 10.34 5.08 18.88
CA ARG A 2 9.27 4.75 19.86
C ARG A 2 9.04 5.85 20.91
N GLU A 3 10.07 6.52 21.39
CA GLU A 3 9.98 7.62 22.37
C GLU A 3 9.18 8.82 21.85
N TYR A 4 9.12 8.98 20.54
CA TYR A 4 8.41 10.06 19.85
C TYR A 4 7.04 9.65 19.29
N LEU A 5 6.61 8.41 19.54
CA LEU A 5 5.28 7.95 19.09
C LEU A 5 4.19 8.77 19.79
N GLY A 6 3.32 9.40 18.99
CA GLY A 6 2.35 10.38 19.46
C GLY A 6 2.92 11.79 19.70
N ASN A 7 4.23 11.99 19.47
CA ASN A 7 4.90 13.29 19.58
C ASN A 7 5.85 13.49 18.38
N GLY A 8 5.26 13.67 17.20
CA GLY A 8 5.99 13.87 15.94
C GLY A 8 6.23 12.60 15.10
N VAL A 9 6.16 11.40 15.72
CA VAL A 9 6.20 10.11 15.03
C VAL A 9 4.85 9.42 15.19
N CYS A 10 4.28 8.93 14.09
CA CYS A 10 3.03 8.17 14.11
C CYS A 10 3.22 6.69 13.77
N ALA A 11 4.21 6.35 12.94
CA ALA A 11 4.49 4.99 12.50
C ALA A 11 5.92 4.87 11.95
N ALA A 12 6.36 3.65 11.69
CA ALA A 12 7.53 3.37 10.86
C ALA A 12 7.11 2.96 9.45
N ASP A 13 8.03 3.09 8.50
CA ASP A 13 7.85 2.67 7.12
C ASP A 13 9.08 1.90 6.64
N LEU A 14 8.88 0.81 5.93
CA LEU A 14 9.94 0.11 5.20
C LEU A 14 9.76 0.35 3.70
N ALA A 15 10.67 1.11 3.13
CA ALA A 15 10.72 1.40 1.70
C ALA A 15 12.13 1.13 1.15
N GLY A 16 12.24 0.78 -0.13
CA GLY A 16 13.53 0.58 -0.79
C GLY A 16 13.47 -0.48 -1.88
N ALA A 17 14.62 -1.11 -2.15
CA ALA A 17 14.77 -2.06 -3.26
C ALA A 17 14.21 -3.45 -2.88
N GLU A 18 12.90 -3.61 -2.88
CA GLU A 18 12.18 -4.84 -2.51
C GLU A 18 12.71 -6.09 -3.22
N ALA A 19 13.10 -5.96 -4.50
CA ALA A 19 13.61 -7.08 -5.28
C ALA A 19 14.96 -7.60 -4.79
N ILE A 20 15.75 -6.76 -4.10
CA ILE A 20 17.08 -7.11 -3.60
C ILE A 20 17.02 -7.47 -2.11
N TYR A 21 16.22 -6.75 -1.36
CA TYR A 21 16.07 -6.89 0.08
C TYR A 21 14.63 -7.29 0.44
N PRO A 22 14.31 -8.60 0.40
CA PRO A 22 12.97 -9.08 0.68
C PRO A 22 12.60 -8.88 2.16
N MET A 23 11.28 -8.81 2.44
CA MET A 23 10.78 -8.61 3.80
C MET A 23 11.28 -9.67 4.80
N SER A 24 11.59 -10.88 4.33
CA SER A 24 12.14 -11.95 5.17
C SER A 24 13.44 -11.59 5.91
N GLU A 25 14.23 -10.65 5.38
CA GLU A 25 15.45 -10.15 6.04
C GLU A 25 15.15 -9.18 7.19
N PHE A 26 13.95 -8.63 7.26
CA PHE A 26 13.55 -7.63 8.23
C PHE A 26 12.59 -8.16 9.31
N MET A 27 12.25 -9.45 9.27
CA MET A 27 11.28 -10.06 10.20
C MET A 27 11.64 -9.85 11.68
N GLU A 28 12.92 -9.98 12.04
CA GLU A 28 13.38 -9.74 13.41
C GLU A 28 13.20 -8.27 13.81
N LEU A 29 13.59 -7.33 12.94
CA LEU A 29 13.45 -5.89 13.18
C LEU A 29 12.00 -5.50 13.43
N PHE A 30 11.09 -5.95 12.56
CA PHE A 30 9.66 -5.63 12.69
C PHE A 30 8.98 -6.40 13.82
N GLY A 31 9.48 -7.60 14.15
CA GLY A 31 9.10 -8.30 15.37
C GLY A 31 9.42 -7.50 16.64
N GLN A 32 10.56 -6.82 16.67
CA GLN A 32 10.91 -5.90 17.76
C GLN A 32 10.04 -4.64 17.74
N ALA A 33 9.80 -4.04 16.56
CA ALA A 33 8.91 -2.88 16.42
C ALA A 33 7.51 -3.19 16.97
N LYS A 34 6.94 -4.36 16.63
CA LYS A 34 5.65 -4.83 17.12
C LYS A 34 5.63 -4.98 18.65
N LYS A 35 6.69 -5.56 19.26
CA LYS A 35 6.82 -5.68 20.72
C LYS A 35 6.86 -4.32 21.42
N LEU A 36 7.40 -3.31 20.75
CA LEU A 36 7.43 -1.93 21.24
C LEU A 36 6.11 -1.17 20.99
N GLY A 37 5.11 -1.79 20.38
CA GLY A 37 3.86 -1.13 20.02
C GLY A 37 4.02 -0.05 18.95
N MET A 38 5.06 -0.15 18.09
CA MET A 38 5.26 0.76 16.96
C MET A 38 4.42 0.27 15.79
N PRO A 39 3.42 1.02 15.32
CA PRO A 39 2.71 0.69 14.09
C PRO A 39 3.61 0.92 12.88
N PHE A 40 3.34 0.21 11.78
CA PHE A 40 4.14 0.38 10.56
C PHE A 40 3.39 0.02 9.29
N THR A 41 3.86 0.60 8.18
CA THR A 41 3.56 0.24 6.80
C THR A 41 4.79 -0.37 6.15
N ILE A 42 4.59 -1.20 5.13
CA ILE A 42 5.69 -1.87 4.43
C ILE A 42 5.41 -1.85 2.94
N HIS A 43 6.35 -1.36 2.14
CA HIS A 43 6.31 -1.51 0.68
C HIS A 43 6.48 -3.00 0.33
N ALA A 44 5.47 -3.60 -0.25
CA ALA A 44 5.47 -5.01 -0.60
C ALA A 44 4.63 -5.32 -1.83
N GLY A 45 5.16 -6.15 -2.71
CA GLY A 45 4.49 -6.59 -3.92
C GLY A 45 4.56 -5.61 -5.08
N GLU A 46 5.39 -4.58 -5.03
CA GLU A 46 5.67 -3.74 -6.19
C GLU A 46 6.49 -4.51 -7.23
N CYS A 47 7.46 -5.29 -6.77
CA CYS A 47 8.36 -6.08 -7.61
C CYS A 47 7.87 -7.51 -7.88
N GLY A 48 6.57 -7.78 -7.81
CA GLY A 48 5.96 -9.05 -8.18
C GLY A 48 5.99 -10.15 -7.10
N SER A 49 6.44 -9.84 -5.87
CA SER A 49 6.55 -10.82 -4.79
C SER A 49 5.30 -10.87 -3.90
N VAL A 50 4.44 -11.85 -4.12
CA VAL A 50 3.35 -12.18 -3.18
C VAL A 50 3.90 -12.57 -1.80
N LYS A 51 5.05 -13.25 -1.77
CA LYS A 51 5.68 -13.64 -0.51
C LYS A 51 6.02 -12.44 0.37
N ASN A 52 6.52 -11.34 -0.20
CA ASN A 52 6.79 -10.12 0.57
C ASN A 52 5.53 -9.54 1.20
N ILE A 53 4.38 -9.61 0.51
CA ILE A 53 3.09 -9.20 1.10
C ILE A 53 2.73 -10.10 2.29
N LEU A 54 2.86 -11.43 2.14
CA LEU A 54 2.55 -12.38 3.21
C LEU A 54 3.47 -12.18 4.42
N ASP A 55 4.78 -12.04 4.20
CA ASP A 55 5.76 -11.79 5.26
C ASP A 55 5.47 -10.45 5.98
N SER A 56 5.08 -9.41 5.24
CA SER A 56 4.70 -8.11 5.81
C SER A 56 3.47 -8.21 6.71
N VAL A 57 2.47 -8.97 6.29
CA VAL A 57 1.26 -9.22 7.09
C VAL A 57 1.59 -10.05 8.34
N GLU A 58 2.45 -11.05 8.22
CA GLU A 58 2.92 -11.88 9.35
C GLU A 58 3.70 -11.02 10.37
N ALA A 59 4.56 -10.15 9.90
CA ALA A 59 5.27 -9.19 10.75
C ALA A 59 4.31 -8.26 11.51
N GLY A 60 3.11 -8.03 10.98
CA GLY A 60 2.08 -7.22 11.60
C GLY A 60 1.91 -5.84 10.98
N ALA A 61 2.25 -5.67 9.70
CA ALA A 61 1.99 -4.44 8.96
C ALA A 61 0.49 -4.11 8.97
N LEU A 62 0.16 -2.86 9.24
CA LEU A 62 -1.21 -2.37 9.24
C LEU A 62 -1.61 -1.80 7.88
N ARG A 63 -0.62 -1.47 7.04
CA ARG A 63 -0.79 -1.09 5.65
C ARG A 63 0.31 -1.73 4.81
N ILE A 64 -0.01 -1.90 3.52
CA ILE A 64 0.92 -2.40 2.49
C ILE A 64 1.04 -1.33 1.42
N GLY A 65 2.26 -0.88 1.15
CA GLY A 65 2.57 -0.04 0.01
C GLY A 65 2.48 -0.85 -1.29
N HIS A 66 1.86 -0.28 -2.32
CA HIS A 66 1.66 -0.83 -3.68
C HIS A 66 0.76 -2.07 -3.74
N GLY A 67 1.18 -3.22 -3.22
CA GLY A 67 0.37 -4.45 -3.19
C GLY A 67 0.11 -5.11 -4.56
N ILE A 68 0.76 -4.67 -5.64
CA ILE A 68 0.47 -5.06 -7.03
C ILE A 68 0.51 -6.58 -7.25
N ALA A 69 1.45 -7.25 -6.58
CA ALA A 69 1.66 -8.71 -6.75
C ALA A 69 0.46 -9.56 -6.33
N MET A 70 -0.50 -9.02 -5.56
CA MET A 70 -1.71 -9.80 -5.21
C MET A 70 -2.79 -9.76 -6.31
N ARG A 71 -2.54 -9.09 -7.44
CA ARG A 71 -3.43 -9.13 -8.61
C ARG A 71 -3.73 -10.58 -9.01
N GLY A 72 -5.00 -10.91 -9.23
CA GLY A 72 -5.45 -12.26 -9.60
C GLY A 72 -5.34 -13.30 -8.48
N ASN A 73 -4.88 -12.94 -7.30
CA ASN A 73 -4.75 -13.85 -6.15
C ASN A 73 -5.87 -13.61 -5.13
N SER A 74 -7.02 -14.24 -5.35
CA SER A 74 -8.21 -14.06 -4.54
C SER A 74 -8.03 -14.45 -3.06
N GLU A 75 -7.16 -15.41 -2.76
CA GLU A 75 -6.90 -15.84 -1.37
C GLU A 75 -6.14 -14.77 -0.59
N VAL A 76 -5.10 -14.21 -1.19
CA VAL A 76 -4.33 -13.13 -0.56
C VAL A 76 -5.19 -11.87 -0.42
N GLN A 77 -5.94 -11.50 -1.44
CA GLN A 77 -6.86 -10.36 -1.40
C GLN A 77 -7.94 -10.54 -0.31
N LYS A 78 -8.50 -11.74 -0.18
CA LYS A 78 -9.44 -12.06 0.89
C LYS A 78 -8.80 -11.88 2.28
N MET A 79 -7.59 -12.38 2.48
CA MET A 79 -6.86 -12.23 3.74
C MET A 79 -6.60 -10.76 4.08
N ILE A 80 -6.14 -9.94 3.12
CA ILE A 80 -5.90 -8.50 3.29
C ILE A 80 -7.20 -7.80 3.70
N ARG A 81 -8.31 -8.09 2.99
CA ARG A 81 -9.63 -7.54 3.32
C ARG A 81 -10.08 -7.93 4.72
N GLU A 82 -10.04 -9.23 5.08
CA GLU A 82 -10.52 -9.74 6.36
C GLU A 82 -9.71 -9.21 7.55
N LYS A 83 -8.42 -8.93 7.34
CA LYS A 83 -7.56 -8.27 8.34
C LYS A 83 -7.73 -6.75 8.37
N GLY A 84 -8.48 -6.17 7.44
CA GLY A 84 -8.69 -4.72 7.36
C GLY A 84 -7.43 -3.92 7.02
N ILE A 85 -6.44 -4.55 6.40
CA ILE A 85 -5.18 -3.92 6.02
C ILE A 85 -5.42 -2.92 4.88
N GLY A 86 -4.89 -1.71 5.03
CA GLY A 86 -4.92 -0.69 3.97
C GLY A 86 -3.90 -0.99 2.87
N VAL A 87 -4.25 -0.68 1.62
CA VAL A 87 -3.36 -0.82 0.47
C VAL A 87 -3.13 0.53 -0.17
N GLU A 88 -1.88 0.98 -0.18
CA GLU A 88 -1.44 2.30 -0.64
C GLU A 88 -1.10 2.21 -2.14
N MET A 89 -2.08 2.39 -3.01
CA MET A 89 -1.88 2.31 -4.45
C MET A 89 -1.33 3.63 -5.01
N CYS A 90 -0.33 3.52 -5.88
CA CYS A 90 0.39 4.66 -6.48
C CYS A 90 0.34 4.56 -8.02
N PRO A 91 -0.81 4.89 -8.67
CA PRO A 91 -1.05 4.58 -10.08
C PRO A 91 0.05 5.07 -11.03
N ILE A 92 0.37 6.36 -10.99
CA ILE A 92 1.36 6.95 -11.90
C ILE A 92 2.76 6.41 -11.62
N SER A 93 3.16 6.30 -10.34
CA SER A 93 4.46 5.73 -9.98
C SER A 93 4.59 4.28 -10.45
N ASN A 94 3.59 3.44 -10.20
CA ASN A 94 3.64 2.03 -10.56
C ASN A 94 3.69 1.77 -12.07
N LEU A 95 3.13 2.66 -12.89
CA LEU A 95 3.32 2.62 -14.33
C LEU A 95 4.73 3.06 -14.74
N GLN A 96 5.27 4.08 -14.10
CA GLN A 96 6.62 4.58 -14.38
C GLN A 96 7.71 3.58 -13.97
N THR A 97 7.56 2.92 -12.82
CA THR A 97 8.47 1.87 -12.33
C THR A 97 8.31 0.54 -13.06
N LYS A 98 7.26 0.43 -13.91
CA LYS A 98 6.88 -0.80 -14.59
C LYS A 98 6.53 -1.95 -13.65
N ALA A 99 5.98 -1.64 -12.49
CA ALA A 99 5.35 -2.62 -11.59
C ALA A 99 4.19 -3.33 -12.28
N VAL A 100 3.61 -2.69 -13.30
CA VAL A 100 2.70 -3.26 -14.30
C VAL A 100 3.17 -2.87 -15.70
N GLU A 101 2.94 -3.74 -16.70
CA GLU A 101 3.36 -3.48 -18.08
C GLU A 101 2.49 -2.45 -18.80
N SER A 102 1.25 -2.32 -18.38
CA SER A 102 0.27 -1.40 -18.97
C SER A 102 -0.80 -0.98 -17.98
N GLU A 103 -1.48 0.12 -18.29
CA GLU A 103 -2.61 0.64 -17.49
C GLU A 103 -3.72 -0.40 -17.29
N SER A 104 -4.04 -1.19 -18.32
CA SER A 104 -5.08 -2.22 -18.25
C SER A 104 -4.76 -3.35 -17.28
N GLN A 105 -3.51 -3.48 -16.85
CA GLN A 105 -3.08 -4.49 -15.88
C GLN A 105 -3.04 -3.95 -14.46
N TYR A 106 -3.26 -2.65 -14.26
CA TYR A 106 -3.25 -2.06 -12.93
C TYR A 106 -4.48 -2.49 -12.12
N PRO A 107 -4.31 -3.11 -10.95
CA PRO A 107 -5.38 -3.85 -10.29
C PRO A 107 -6.35 -3.01 -9.46
N LEU A 108 -6.42 -1.69 -9.68
CA LEU A 108 -7.24 -0.78 -8.85
C LEU A 108 -8.72 -1.22 -8.81
N ARG A 109 -9.31 -1.49 -9.98
CA ARG A 109 -10.71 -1.93 -10.09
C ARG A 109 -10.93 -3.26 -9.38
N GLU A 110 -10.05 -4.24 -9.64
CA GLU A 110 -10.10 -5.57 -9.02
C GLU A 110 -10.07 -5.46 -7.48
N PHE A 111 -9.19 -4.63 -6.93
CA PHE A 111 -9.05 -4.49 -5.48
C PHE A 111 -10.26 -3.81 -4.85
N LEU A 112 -10.80 -2.78 -5.49
CA LEU A 112 -12.01 -2.10 -5.04
C LEU A 112 -13.22 -3.05 -5.06
N ASP A 113 -13.42 -3.78 -6.16
CA ASP A 113 -14.54 -4.72 -6.34
C ASP A 113 -14.47 -5.88 -5.32
N ASN A 114 -13.26 -6.27 -4.92
CA ASN A 114 -13.03 -7.27 -3.87
C ASN A 114 -13.10 -6.70 -2.43
N GLY A 115 -13.43 -5.42 -2.28
CA GLY A 115 -13.64 -4.77 -0.99
C GLY A 115 -12.37 -4.54 -0.17
N ILE A 116 -11.22 -4.44 -0.82
CA ILE A 116 -9.95 -4.08 -0.18
C ILE A 116 -9.98 -2.59 0.18
N LYS A 117 -9.44 -2.22 1.35
CA LYS A 117 -9.28 -0.82 1.76
C LYS A 117 -8.16 -0.15 0.96
N VAL A 118 -8.46 0.18 -0.30
CA VAL A 118 -7.55 0.91 -1.17
C VAL A 118 -7.49 2.38 -0.78
N THR A 119 -6.30 2.95 -0.80
CA THR A 119 -6.04 4.39 -0.78
C THR A 119 -5.25 4.79 -2.02
N ILE A 120 -5.38 6.05 -2.48
CA ILE A 120 -4.58 6.58 -3.57
C ILE A 120 -3.49 7.46 -3.00
N ASN A 121 -2.29 7.28 -3.51
CA ASN A 121 -1.07 7.92 -3.02
C ASN A 121 -0.19 8.36 -4.19
N THR A 122 0.64 9.37 -3.97
CA THR A 122 1.50 9.94 -5.01
C THR A 122 2.84 9.23 -5.12
N ASP A 123 3.21 8.44 -4.10
CA ASP A 123 4.59 8.01 -3.92
C ASP A 123 5.54 9.22 -3.91
N ASN A 124 6.70 9.15 -4.52
CA ASN A 124 7.62 10.27 -4.62
C ASN A 124 7.13 11.31 -5.65
N ARG A 125 6.49 12.37 -5.16
CA ARG A 125 5.88 13.42 -5.99
C ARG A 125 6.86 14.09 -6.95
N THR A 126 8.12 14.24 -6.52
CA THR A 126 9.15 14.91 -7.31
C THR A 126 9.60 14.00 -8.45
N VAL A 127 9.88 12.74 -8.18
CA VAL A 127 10.34 11.76 -9.17
C VAL A 127 9.21 11.46 -10.16
N SER A 128 8.01 11.18 -9.66
CA SER A 128 6.86 10.83 -10.51
C SER A 128 6.21 12.05 -11.17
N ASN A 129 6.64 13.27 -10.82
CA ASN A 129 6.06 14.52 -11.33
C ASN A 129 4.52 14.55 -11.23
N THR A 130 4.01 14.13 -10.10
CA THR A 130 2.58 13.98 -9.85
C THR A 130 2.09 14.79 -8.65
N THR A 131 0.78 14.86 -8.50
CA THR A 131 0.08 15.43 -7.35
C THR A 131 -1.15 14.58 -7.05
N MET A 132 -1.72 14.68 -5.87
CA MET A 132 -2.95 13.97 -5.55
C MET A 132 -4.07 14.26 -6.55
N THR A 133 -4.21 15.51 -6.99
CA THR A 133 -5.21 15.88 -8.02
C THR A 133 -4.97 15.13 -9.33
N LYS A 134 -3.71 15.03 -9.78
CA LYS A 134 -3.37 14.28 -11.00
C LYS A 134 -3.65 12.78 -10.85
N GLU A 135 -3.32 12.20 -9.69
CA GLU A 135 -3.63 10.77 -9.43
C GLU A 135 -5.14 10.51 -9.49
N LEU A 136 -5.96 11.37 -8.85
CA LEU A 136 -7.40 11.21 -8.85
C LEU A 136 -8.00 11.41 -10.25
N GLN A 137 -7.55 12.40 -11.00
CA GLN A 137 -7.96 12.59 -12.39
C GLN A 137 -7.59 11.37 -13.24
N PHE A 138 -6.35 10.89 -13.09
CA PHE A 138 -5.85 9.74 -13.82
C PHE A 138 -6.72 8.49 -13.59
N ILE A 139 -7.06 8.18 -12.34
CA ILE A 139 -7.89 7.00 -12.05
C ILE A 139 -9.33 7.13 -12.55
N GLN A 140 -9.89 8.34 -12.58
CA GLN A 140 -11.20 8.59 -13.17
C GLN A 140 -11.18 8.37 -14.68
N GLU A 141 -10.18 8.91 -15.36
CA GLU A 141 -10.05 8.86 -16.82
C GLU A 141 -9.75 7.44 -17.32
N HIS A 142 -8.86 6.71 -16.64
CA HIS A 142 -8.35 5.42 -17.13
C HIS A 142 -9.05 4.19 -16.54
N TYR A 143 -9.63 4.30 -15.32
CA TYR A 143 -10.26 3.15 -14.65
C TYR A 143 -11.75 3.36 -14.37
N GLY A 144 -12.33 4.48 -14.83
CA GLY A 144 -13.75 4.79 -14.66
C GLY A 144 -14.16 4.89 -13.19
N ILE A 145 -13.26 5.37 -12.33
CA ILE A 145 -13.52 5.54 -10.90
C ILE A 145 -14.53 6.68 -10.69
N THR A 146 -15.57 6.39 -9.95
CA THR A 146 -16.62 7.36 -9.62
C THR A 146 -16.24 8.25 -8.45
N ASP A 147 -16.96 9.38 -8.30
CA ASP A 147 -16.78 10.27 -7.14
C ASP A 147 -17.11 9.57 -5.81
N GLU A 148 -18.06 8.64 -5.80
CA GLU A 148 -18.39 7.82 -4.63
C GLU A 148 -17.24 6.90 -4.24
N GLU A 149 -16.57 6.30 -5.21
CA GLU A 149 -15.39 5.46 -4.97
C GLU A 149 -14.19 6.29 -4.52
N ILE A 150 -14.01 7.49 -5.04
CA ILE A 150 -13.01 8.44 -4.52
C ILE A 150 -13.30 8.76 -3.04
N ARG A 151 -14.55 9.08 -2.69
CA ARG A 151 -14.92 9.32 -1.29
C ARG A 151 -14.71 8.09 -0.42
N LEU A 152 -14.93 6.88 -0.94
CA LEU A 152 -14.63 5.63 -0.24
C LEU A 152 -13.13 5.51 0.03
N MET A 153 -12.28 5.71 -1.00
CA MET A 153 -10.83 5.66 -0.83
C MET A 153 -10.29 6.73 0.13
N MET A 154 -10.89 7.93 0.13
CA MET A 154 -10.55 8.96 1.12
C MET A 154 -10.94 8.54 2.55
N ARG A 155 -12.10 7.90 2.75
CA ARG A 155 -12.47 7.32 4.06
C ARG A 155 -11.51 6.21 4.46
N ASN A 156 -11.13 5.32 3.53
CA ASN A 156 -10.15 4.28 3.78
C ASN A 156 -8.80 4.89 4.24
N ALA A 157 -8.39 6.02 3.65
CA ALA A 157 -7.16 6.69 4.02
C ALA A 157 -7.22 7.22 5.47
N VAL A 158 -8.36 7.72 5.92
CA VAL A 158 -8.58 8.13 7.32
C VAL A 158 -8.61 6.91 8.25
N ASP A 159 -9.36 5.87 7.88
CA ASP A 159 -9.53 4.64 8.68
C ASP A 159 -8.22 3.88 8.90
N THR A 160 -7.30 3.97 7.95
CA THR A 160 -6.02 3.26 7.99
C THR A 160 -4.85 4.17 8.35
N ALA A 161 -5.09 5.45 8.62
CA ALA A 161 -4.06 6.39 9.07
C ALA A 161 -3.55 6.03 10.48
N PHE A 162 -2.27 6.28 10.73
CA PHE A 162 -1.64 6.09 12.05
C PHE A 162 -1.83 7.34 12.96
N ILE A 163 -3.03 7.89 12.95
CA ILE A 163 -3.42 9.03 13.81
C ILE A 163 -4.34 8.52 14.92
N HIS A 164 -4.04 8.90 16.13
CA HIS A 164 -4.81 8.56 17.33
C HIS A 164 -5.19 9.83 18.08
#